data_d3a1617424e0488066517dd0b96764cc
#
_entry.id   d3a1617424e0488066517dd0b96764cc
#
_cell.length_a   1.000
_cell.length_b   1.000
_cell.length_c   1.000
_cell.angle_alpha   90.00
_cell.angle_beta   90.00
_cell.angle_gamma   90.00
#
_symmetry.space_group_name_H-M   'P 1'
#
loop_
_entity.id
_entity.type
_entity.pdbx_description
1 polymer ?
#
loop_
_entity_poly.entity_id
_entity_poly.type
_entity_poly.pdbx_seq_one_letter_code
_entity_poly.pdbx_strand_id
1 'polypeptide(L)'
;PYPQKRFGKKPEIEIDIAFPIVHGTNVEDGALQGYLKTIGIPFVGCDVTASAVGMDKYVSKAVLKDNGIPVLDCVCFTTSEYAEMDTLLDTVEKEIGYPAIVKPLNLGSSVGISVAKNRVELTKSIDDAFSYASKVIVEHAITKLREINCSVLGDENDAIASECEEPLHTKDILSYEDKYLSNNSKNGGSKGMASVSRKIPAELTPEKREEVREIAVKSFQKLGCNGVARIDFMIDEENGNLYFNEINTIPGSLAFYLWEPVGVPYKELLDRMIQLALKRVREEQNLTFTFDTNILNQSSLSGVKGSKGGKLS
;
A
#
# COMPACT_ATOMS: atom_id res chain seq x y z
N PRO A 1 -20.34 -8.87 -15.12
CA PRO A 1 -20.29 -8.12 -16.38
C PRO A 1 -21.27 -8.71 -17.38
N TYR A 2 -22.25 -7.92 -17.80
CA TYR A 2 -23.23 -8.38 -18.79
C TYR A 2 -22.71 -8.07 -20.19
N PRO A 3 -22.49 -9.07 -21.07
CA PRO A 3 -22.17 -8.79 -22.45
C PRO A 3 -23.31 -8.06 -23.12
N GLN A 4 -23.01 -6.93 -23.77
CA GLN A 4 -24.04 -6.16 -24.49
C GLN A 4 -24.50 -6.93 -25.72
N LYS A 5 -25.64 -7.61 -25.62
CA LYS A 5 -26.41 -8.06 -26.79
C LYS A 5 -27.50 -7.04 -27.09
N ARG A 6 -27.58 -6.64 -28.34
CA ARG A 6 -28.52 -5.60 -28.81
C ARG A 6 -30.00 -6.06 -28.73
N PHE A 7 -30.29 -7.38 -28.67
CA PHE A 7 -31.60 -7.98 -28.51
C PHE A 7 -31.48 -9.36 -27.83
N GLY A 8 -32.29 -9.61 -26.80
CA GLY A 8 -32.43 -10.90 -26.11
C GLY A 8 -32.16 -10.84 -24.61
N LYS A 9 -32.47 -11.93 -23.85
CA LYS A 9 -32.08 -12.05 -22.44
C LYS A 9 -30.55 -11.98 -22.34
N LYS A 10 -30.04 -11.09 -21.49
CA LYS A 10 -28.59 -11.04 -21.15
C LYS A 10 -28.24 -12.35 -20.45
N PRO A 11 -27.19 -13.07 -20.89
CA PRO A 11 -26.76 -14.24 -20.14
C PRO A 11 -26.29 -13.81 -18.75
N GLU A 12 -26.81 -14.44 -17.72
CA GLU A 12 -26.28 -14.37 -16.39
C GLU A 12 -25.04 -15.25 -16.31
N ILE A 13 -23.96 -14.69 -15.80
CA ILE A 13 -22.72 -15.44 -15.54
C ILE A 13 -22.54 -15.41 -14.03
N GLU A 14 -22.64 -16.57 -13.41
CA GLU A 14 -22.33 -16.74 -12.00
C GLU A 14 -20.81 -16.56 -11.78
N ILE A 15 -20.44 -15.87 -10.73
CA ILE A 15 -19.05 -15.62 -10.35
C ILE A 15 -18.87 -16.17 -8.93
N ASP A 16 -18.05 -17.20 -8.79
CA ASP A 16 -17.75 -17.82 -7.51
C ASP A 16 -16.73 -17.00 -6.72
N ILE A 17 -15.75 -16.41 -7.44
CA ILE A 17 -14.67 -15.63 -6.84
C ILE A 17 -14.12 -14.60 -7.86
N ALA A 18 -13.84 -13.40 -7.41
CA ALA A 18 -13.12 -12.40 -8.17
C ALA A 18 -11.61 -12.49 -7.90
N PHE A 19 -10.82 -12.34 -8.96
CA PHE A 19 -9.36 -12.31 -8.86
C PHE A 19 -8.84 -10.97 -9.42
N PRO A 20 -8.80 -9.90 -8.61
CA PRO A 20 -8.35 -8.59 -9.05
C PRO A 20 -6.85 -8.59 -9.35
N ILE A 21 -6.46 -8.32 -10.62
CA ILE A 21 -5.08 -8.10 -11.05
C ILE A 21 -5.07 -6.79 -11.84
N VAL A 22 -5.29 -5.71 -11.14
CA VAL A 22 -5.41 -4.36 -11.66
C VAL A 22 -4.75 -3.39 -10.69
N HIS A 23 -4.25 -2.25 -11.18
CA HIS A 23 -3.45 -1.34 -10.40
C HIS A 23 -4.05 0.05 -10.38
N GLY A 24 -3.64 0.84 -9.37
CA GLY A 24 -3.95 2.25 -9.23
C GLY A 24 -5.12 2.56 -8.32
N THR A 25 -5.53 3.82 -8.36
CA THR A 25 -6.62 4.37 -7.54
C THR A 25 -7.94 3.67 -7.82
N ASN A 26 -8.76 3.50 -6.80
CA ASN A 26 -10.02 2.76 -6.76
C ASN A 26 -9.87 1.23 -6.87
N VAL A 27 -8.65 0.71 -6.86
CA VAL A 27 -8.37 -0.73 -6.94
C VAL A 27 -7.45 -1.17 -5.82
N GLU A 28 -6.25 -0.56 -5.70
CA GLU A 28 -5.27 -0.92 -4.68
C GLU A 28 -5.57 -0.27 -3.32
N ASP A 29 -6.46 0.71 -3.28
CA ASP A 29 -6.84 1.50 -2.10
C ASP A 29 -8.03 0.94 -1.31
N GLY A 30 -8.53 -0.24 -1.66
CA GLY A 30 -9.65 -0.90 -0.97
C GLY A 30 -11.04 -0.58 -1.54
N ALA A 31 -11.19 0.36 -2.49
CA ALA A 31 -12.50 0.71 -3.05
C ALA A 31 -13.13 -0.46 -3.81
N LEU A 32 -12.37 -1.15 -4.67
CA LEU A 32 -12.86 -2.34 -5.38
C LEU A 32 -13.18 -3.48 -4.41
N GLN A 33 -12.34 -3.69 -3.41
CA GLN A 33 -12.53 -4.71 -2.37
C GLN A 33 -13.82 -4.45 -1.58
N GLY A 34 -14.06 -3.19 -1.20
CA GLY A 34 -15.30 -2.77 -0.53
C GLY A 34 -16.54 -2.99 -1.40
N TYR A 35 -16.46 -2.71 -2.69
CA TYR A 35 -17.53 -2.99 -3.63
C TYR A 35 -17.84 -4.49 -3.72
N LEU A 36 -16.81 -5.33 -3.93
CA LEU A 36 -16.98 -6.79 -4.01
C LEU A 36 -17.57 -7.36 -2.72
N LYS A 37 -17.09 -6.90 -1.57
CA LYS A 37 -17.59 -7.28 -0.24
C LYS A 37 -19.07 -6.89 -0.06
N THR A 38 -19.46 -5.69 -0.48
CA THR A 38 -20.83 -5.19 -0.37
C THR A 38 -21.83 -6.01 -1.21
N ILE A 39 -21.42 -6.47 -2.40
CA ILE A 39 -22.27 -7.31 -3.26
C ILE A 39 -22.11 -8.81 -2.99
N GLY A 40 -21.33 -9.20 -1.97
CA GLY A 40 -21.17 -10.58 -1.53
C GLY A 40 -20.35 -11.47 -2.45
N ILE A 41 -19.46 -10.90 -3.29
CA ILE A 41 -18.56 -11.69 -4.14
C ILE A 41 -17.23 -11.91 -3.41
N PRO A 42 -16.85 -13.17 -3.12
CA PRO A 42 -15.51 -13.49 -2.63
C PRO A 42 -14.43 -12.96 -3.55
N PHE A 43 -13.30 -12.54 -3.02
CA PHE A 43 -12.19 -12.03 -3.84
C PHE A 43 -10.83 -12.41 -3.26
N VAL A 44 -9.86 -12.56 -4.15
CA VAL A 44 -8.46 -12.88 -3.84
C VAL A 44 -7.70 -11.61 -3.49
N GLY A 45 -6.76 -11.72 -2.56
CA GLY A 45 -5.89 -10.63 -2.14
C GLY A 45 -6.32 -9.94 -0.85
N CYS A 46 -5.68 -8.83 -0.55
CA CYS A 46 -5.91 -8.04 0.66
C CYS A 46 -7.35 -7.55 0.76
N ASP A 47 -7.89 -7.49 2.00
CA ASP A 47 -9.20 -6.90 2.28
C ASP A 47 -9.12 -5.36 2.28
N VAL A 48 -10.24 -4.71 2.45
CA VAL A 48 -10.42 -3.24 2.44
C VAL A 48 -9.39 -2.54 3.32
N THR A 49 -9.27 -2.97 4.57
CA THR A 49 -8.37 -2.32 5.55
C THR A 49 -6.91 -2.43 5.13
N ALA A 50 -6.44 -3.62 4.81
CA ALA A 50 -5.04 -3.83 4.41
C ALA A 50 -4.70 -3.09 3.10
N SER A 51 -5.64 -3.05 2.14
CA SER A 51 -5.48 -2.31 0.89
C SER A 51 -5.38 -0.80 1.13
N ALA A 52 -6.29 -0.24 1.94
CA ALA A 52 -6.31 1.19 2.25
C ALA A 52 -5.06 1.63 3.03
N VAL A 53 -4.69 0.87 4.07
CA VAL A 53 -3.48 1.13 4.87
C VAL A 53 -2.22 0.97 4.02
N GLY A 54 -2.15 -0.09 3.19
CA GLY A 54 -1.01 -0.33 2.32
C GLY A 54 -0.78 0.78 1.29
N MET A 55 -1.85 1.39 0.80
CA MET A 55 -1.77 2.51 -0.16
C MET A 55 -1.33 3.83 0.50
N ASP A 56 -1.61 4.03 1.79
CA ASP A 56 -1.22 5.21 2.55
C ASP A 56 0.15 4.97 3.24
N LYS A 57 1.21 5.53 2.65
CA LYS A 57 2.59 5.38 3.14
C LYS A 57 2.78 5.87 4.58
N TYR A 58 2.06 6.91 4.99
CA TYR A 58 2.16 7.44 6.35
C TYR A 58 1.49 6.52 7.36
N VAL A 59 0.27 6.08 7.06
CA VAL A 59 -0.48 5.18 7.95
C VAL A 59 0.22 3.83 8.07
N SER A 60 0.68 3.24 6.95
CA SER A 60 1.41 1.97 6.97
C SER A 60 2.69 2.06 7.81
N LYS A 61 3.48 3.13 7.66
CA LYS A 61 4.68 3.36 8.47
C LYS A 61 4.36 3.58 9.94
N ALA A 62 3.31 4.32 10.26
CA ALA A 62 2.89 4.54 11.65
C ALA A 62 2.53 3.21 12.33
N VAL A 63 1.73 2.36 11.67
CA VAL A 63 1.38 1.03 12.18
C VAL A 63 2.62 0.16 12.35
N LEU A 64 3.51 0.14 11.37
CA LEU A 64 4.71 -0.70 11.39
C LEU A 64 5.72 -0.23 12.45
N LYS A 65 5.91 1.07 12.61
CA LYS A 65 6.77 1.67 13.66
C LYS A 65 6.28 1.29 15.06
N ASP A 66 4.98 1.36 15.31
CA ASP A 66 4.37 0.93 16.58
C ASP A 66 4.60 -0.56 16.88
N ASN A 67 4.73 -1.37 15.84
CA ASN A 67 5.04 -2.80 15.93
C ASN A 67 6.55 -3.13 15.89
N GLY A 68 7.42 -2.14 16.02
CA GLY A 68 8.87 -2.30 16.09
C GLY A 68 9.53 -2.70 14.76
N ILE A 69 8.88 -2.39 13.62
CA ILE A 69 9.46 -2.57 12.29
C ILE A 69 10.21 -1.29 11.92
N PRO A 70 11.47 -1.39 11.48
CA PRO A 70 12.25 -0.23 11.08
C PRO A 70 11.63 0.50 9.90
N VAL A 71 11.33 1.78 10.08
CA VAL A 71 10.88 2.72 9.06
C VAL A 71 11.69 4.01 9.16
N LEU A 72 11.85 4.73 8.07
CA LEU A 72 12.40 6.09 8.16
C LEU A 72 11.42 7.00 8.86
N ASP A 73 11.93 7.86 9.74
CA ASP A 73 11.14 8.94 10.31
C ASP A 73 10.63 9.85 9.21
N CYS A 74 9.41 10.32 9.38
CA CYS A 74 8.75 11.13 8.38
C CYS A 74 7.82 12.15 9.02
N VAL A 75 7.60 13.24 8.31
CA VAL A 75 6.54 14.21 8.58
C VAL A 75 5.53 14.16 7.44
N CYS A 76 4.26 14.33 7.77
CA CYS A 76 3.16 14.29 6.79
C CYS A 76 2.38 15.60 6.88
N PHE A 77 2.14 16.23 5.74
CA PHE A 77 1.40 17.49 5.63
C PHE A 77 0.20 17.35 4.71
N THR A 78 -0.82 18.13 5.00
CA THR A 78 -2.05 18.25 4.23
C THR A 78 -2.11 19.57 3.47
N THR A 79 -3.00 19.70 2.50
CA THR A 79 -3.22 20.98 1.79
C THR A 79 -3.65 22.13 2.71
N SER A 80 -4.24 21.85 3.87
CA SER A 80 -4.59 22.91 4.84
C SER A 80 -3.36 23.52 5.53
N GLU A 81 -2.31 22.72 5.72
CA GLU A 81 -1.05 23.17 6.32
C GLU A 81 -0.13 23.86 5.30
N TYR A 82 -0.38 23.69 4.02
CA TYR A 82 0.35 24.35 2.94
C TYR A 82 0.31 25.87 3.02
N ALA A 83 -0.75 26.45 3.56
CA ALA A 83 -0.86 27.89 3.78
C ALA A 83 0.18 28.43 4.78
N GLU A 84 0.72 27.56 5.63
CA GLU A 84 1.73 27.87 6.67
C GLU A 84 3.12 27.33 6.27
N MET A 85 3.53 27.60 5.02
CA MET A 85 4.74 27.02 4.41
C MET A 85 6.00 27.17 5.28
N ASP A 86 6.22 28.31 5.90
CA ASP A 86 7.41 28.52 6.74
C ASP A 86 7.42 27.59 7.95
N THR A 87 6.30 27.41 8.63
CA THR A 87 6.15 26.49 9.76
C THR A 87 6.40 25.05 9.32
N LEU A 88 5.92 24.68 8.13
CA LEU A 88 6.13 23.36 7.53
C LEU A 88 7.60 23.13 7.25
N LEU A 89 8.29 24.08 6.63
CA LEU A 89 9.72 24.00 6.33
C LEU A 89 10.56 23.91 7.63
N ASP A 90 10.25 24.70 8.64
CA ASP A 90 10.93 24.66 9.95
C ASP A 90 10.76 23.27 10.61
N THR A 91 9.58 22.67 10.48
CA THR A 91 9.32 21.32 11.00
C THR A 91 10.19 20.28 10.30
N VAL A 92 10.27 20.33 8.96
CA VAL A 92 11.13 19.40 8.19
C VAL A 92 12.60 19.59 8.55
N GLU A 93 13.08 20.83 8.63
CA GLU A 93 14.48 21.12 8.98
C GLU A 93 14.85 20.61 10.36
N LYS A 94 13.93 20.72 11.33
CA LYS A 94 14.12 20.27 12.70
C LYS A 94 14.07 18.75 12.86
N GLU A 95 13.10 18.09 12.23
CA GLU A 95 12.79 16.68 12.49
C GLU A 95 13.47 15.72 11.49
N ILE A 96 13.67 16.17 10.26
CA ILE A 96 14.21 15.34 9.16
C ILE A 96 15.61 15.79 8.76
N GLY A 97 15.81 17.11 8.55
CA GLY A 97 17.06 17.68 8.04
C GLY A 97 17.24 17.42 6.54
N TYR A 98 18.47 17.64 6.05
CA TYR A 98 18.83 17.47 4.64
C TYR A 98 19.89 16.35 4.45
N PRO A 99 19.89 15.66 3.29
CA PRO A 99 18.92 15.77 2.20
C PRO A 99 17.56 15.17 2.57
N ALA A 100 16.49 15.82 2.14
CA ALA A 100 15.11 15.36 2.36
C ALA A 100 14.47 14.88 1.06
N ILE A 101 13.66 13.82 1.12
CA ILE A 101 12.86 13.35 0.00
C ILE A 101 11.40 13.67 0.23
N VAL A 102 10.78 14.30 -0.76
CA VAL A 102 9.38 14.71 -0.74
C VAL A 102 8.60 13.77 -1.67
N LYS A 103 7.51 13.20 -1.17
CA LYS A 103 6.68 12.22 -1.89
C LYS A 103 5.21 12.56 -1.77
N PRO A 104 4.42 12.62 -2.88
CA PRO A 104 2.97 12.55 -2.80
C PRO A 104 2.53 11.26 -2.10
N LEU A 105 1.55 11.35 -1.17
CA LEU A 105 1.30 10.22 -0.26
C LEU A 105 0.71 8.99 -0.96
N ASN A 106 -0.28 9.19 -1.84
CA ASN A 106 -1.13 8.13 -2.39
C ASN A 106 -0.84 7.84 -3.86
N LEU A 107 0.39 8.07 -4.31
CA LEU A 107 0.80 7.79 -5.68
C LEU A 107 1.88 6.71 -5.70
N GLY A 108 1.77 5.82 -6.70
CA GLY A 108 2.80 4.86 -7.06
C GLY A 108 3.72 5.37 -8.17
N SER A 109 4.65 4.52 -8.61
CA SER A 109 5.50 4.75 -9.81
C SER A 109 6.39 5.99 -9.75
N SER A 110 6.79 6.44 -8.56
CA SER A 110 7.70 7.58 -8.34
C SER A 110 7.24 8.92 -8.94
N VAL A 111 5.94 9.09 -9.21
CA VAL A 111 5.39 10.35 -9.73
C VAL A 111 5.43 11.44 -8.64
N GLY A 112 5.99 12.59 -8.97
CA GLY A 112 6.05 13.75 -8.06
C GLY A 112 7.05 13.60 -6.90
N ILE A 113 7.93 12.59 -6.93
CA ILE A 113 8.99 12.43 -5.93
C ILE A 113 10.18 13.31 -6.30
N SER A 114 10.71 14.04 -5.33
CA SER A 114 11.91 14.87 -5.50
C SER A 114 12.76 14.92 -4.23
N VAL A 115 14.04 15.21 -4.39
CA VAL A 115 14.99 15.38 -3.30
C VAL A 115 15.37 16.84 -3.17
N ALA A 116 15.40 17.30 -1.94
CA ALA A 116 15.79 18.65 -1.56
C ALA A 116 17.04 18.63 -0.69
N LYS A 117 18.02 19.46 -0.99
CA LYS A 117 19.28 19.61 -0.27
C LYS A 117 19.32 20.88 0.61
N ASN A 118 18.34 21.74 0.44
CA ASN A 118 18.22 23.01 1.14
C ASN A 118 16.76 23.48 1.13
N ARG A 119 16.49 24.56 1.88
CA ARG A 119 15.13 25.13 2.05
C ARG A 119 14.48 25.56 0.71
N VAL A 120 15.25 26.10 -0.21
CA VAL A 120 14.72 26.55 -1.51
C VAL A 120 14.24 25.37 -2.36
N GLU A 121 15.05 24.31 -2.41
CA GLU A 121 14.69 23.07 -3.10
C GLU A 121 13.53 22.37 -2.41
N LEU A 122 13.48 22.38 -1.07
CA LEU A 122 12.39 21.80 -0.29
C LEU A 122 11.06 22.50 -0.57
N THR A 123 11.03 23.83 -0.59
CA THR A 123 9.84 24.60 -0.96
C THR A 123 9.31 24.18 -2.30
N LYS A 124 10.18 24.17 -3.33
CA LYS A 124 9.79 23.76 -4.67
C LYS A 124 9.29 22.31 -4.72
N SER A 125 9.96 21.41 -4.03
CA SER A 125 9.59 19.99 -3.98
C SER A 125 8.20 19.77 -3.35
N ILE A 126 7.88 20.53 -2.32
CA ILE A 126 6.57 20.50 -1.65
C ILE A 126 5.49 21.07 -2.57
N ASP A 127 5.75 22.22 -3.22
CA ASP A 127 4.83 22.82 -4.21
C ASP A 127 4.50 21.84 -5.33
N ASP A 128 5.54 21.24 -5.92
CA ASP A 128 5.39 20.26 -6.97
C ASP A 128 4.57 19.04 -6.50
N ALA A 129 4.84 18.51 -5.29
CA ALA A 129 4.16 17.35 -4.74
C ALA A 129 2.68 17.61 -4.45
N PHE A 130 2.31 18.78 -3.93
CA PHE A 130 0.90 19.15 -3.72
C PHE A 130 0.11 19.34 -5.01
N SER A 131 0.78 19.49 -6.16
CA SER A 131 0.12 19.47 -7.47
C SER A 131 -0.45 18.08 -7.81
N TYR A 132 0.04 17.02 -7.17
CA TYR A 132 -0.35 15.63 -7.43
C TYR A 132 -1.20 14.98 -6.34
N ALA A 133 -1.12 15.46 -5.10
CA ALA A 133 -1.82 14.85 -3.97
C ALA A 133 -2.22 15.88 -2.92
N SER A 134 -3.28 15.59 -2.18
CA SER A 134 -3.74 16.42 -1.05
C SER A 134 -2.93 16.22 0.23
N LYS A 135 -2.02 15.24 0.24
CA LYS A 135 -1.10 14.95 1.33
C LYS A 135 0.29 14.67 0.79
N VAL A 136 1.29 15.13 1.50
CA VAL A 136 2.70 14.98 1.16
C VAL A 136 3.45 14.43 2.36
N ILE A 137 4.33 13.45 2.14
CA ILE A 137 5.23 12.91 3.15
C ILE A 137 6.66 13.34 2.84
N VAL A 138 7.41 13.72 3.88
CA VAL A 138 8.82 14.09 3.78
C VAL A 138 9.62 13.20 4.71
N GLU A 139 10.70 12.63 4.19
CA GLU A 139 11.59 11.70 4.88
C GLU A 139 13.05 12.10 4.65
N HIS A 140 13.96 11.57 5.46
CA HIS A 140 15.37 11.67 5.16
C HIS A 140 15.72 10.89 3.87
N ALA A 141 16.49 11.51 2.99
CA ALA A 141 16.91 10.85 1.75
C ALA A 141 18.20 10.05 2.00
N ILE A 142 18.12 8.73 1.87
CA ILE A 142 19.29 7.85 1.97
C ILE A 142 20.22 8.12 0.78
N THR A 143 21.47 8.48 1.04
CA THR A 143 22.44 8.86 0.01
C THR A 143 23.04 7.66 -0.72
N LYS A 144 23.27 6.55 -0.01
CA LYS A 144 23.72 5.27 -0.58
C LYS A 144 22.63 4.24 -0.46
N LEU A 145 21.58 4.44 -1.26
CA LEU A 145 20.39 3.60 -1.27
C LEU A 145 20.63 2.33 -2.07
N ARG A 146 20.29 1.19 -1.45
CA ARG A 146 20.09 -0.10 -2.10
C ARG A 146 18.65 -0.56 -1.89
N GLU A 147 17.94 -0.85 -2.96
CA GLU A 147 16.54 -1.30 -2.89
C GLU A 147 16.47 -2.82 -2.92
N ILE A 148 15.67 -3.40 -2.04
CA ILE A 148 15.44 -4.85 -1.96
C ILE A 148 13.93 -5.09 -1.87
N ASN A 149 13.41 -6.00 -2.70
CA ASN A 149 12.00 -6.38 -2.65
C ASN A 149 11.87 -7.83 -2.20
N CYS A 150 10.83 -8.10 -1.42
CA CYS A 150 10.47 -9.45 -0.99
C CYS A 150 8.95 -9.61 -1.04
N SER A 151 8.48 -10.69 -1.64
CA SER A 151 7.05 -11.00 -1.66
C SER A 151 6.68 -11.91 -0.49
N VAL A 152 5.44 -11.74 0.00
CA VAL A 152 4.88 -12.56 1.08
C VAL A 152 3.57 -13.16 0.63
N LEU A 153 3.34 -14.44 0.93
CA LEU A 153 2.12 -15.19 0.65
C LEU A 153 1.57 -15.75 1.95
N GLY A 154 0.29 -15.50 2.22
CA GLY A 154 -0.36 -16.02 3.43
C GLY A 154 -1.51 -15.17 3.91
N ASP A 155 -1.72 -15.20 5.22
CA ASP A 155 -2.66 -14.37 5.96
C ASP A 155 -2.01 -13.85 7.26
N GLU A 156 -2.77 -13.22 8.13
CA GLU A 156 -2.26 -12.69 9.41
C GLU A 156 -1.72 -13.75 10.38
N ASN A 157 -2.13 -15.02 10.22
CA ASN A 157 -1.76 -16.12 11.12
C ASN A 157 -0.61 -16.97 10.57
N ASP A 158 -0.59 -17.18 9.25
CA ASP A 158 0.40 -18.03 8.58
C ASP A 158 0.83 -17.37 7.26
N ALA A 159 2.11 -17.02 7.17
CA ALA A 159 2.66 -16.37 6.00
C ALA A 159 4.12 -16.78 5.77
N ILE A 160 4.50 -16.89 4.51
CA ILE A 160 5.85 -17.23 4.07
C ILE A 160 6.40 -16.15 3.15
N ALA A 161 7.71 -15.95 3.22
CA ALA A 161 8.43 -15.02 2.34
C ALA A 161 9.01 -15.73 1.12
N SER A 162 8.99 -15.04 0.00
CA SER A 162 9.65 -15.44 -1.25
C SER A 162 11.17 -15.29 -1.19
N GLU A 163 11.81 -15.48 -2.34
CA GLU A 163 13.17 -15.01 -2.56
C GLU A 163 13.19 -13.47 -2.61
N CYS A 164 14.36 -12.88 -2.27
CA CYS A 164 14.59 -11.45 -2.39
C CYS A 164 15.09 -11.07 -3.78
N GLU A 165 14.60 -9.96 -4.33
CA GLU A 165 15.15 -9.35 -5.55
C GLU A 165 15.80 -8.00 -5.25
N GLU A 166 16.79 -7.67 -6.06
CA GLU A 166 17.40 -6.36 -6.14
C GLU A 166 17.09 -5.77 -7.53
N PRO A 167 16.21 -4.75 -7.62
CA PRO A 167 15.96 -4.08 -8.89
C PRO A 167 17.20 -3.29 -9.30
N LEU A 168 17.71 -3.56 -10.52
CA LEU A 168 18.82 -2.84 -11.10
C LEU A 168 18.30 -1.70 -11.96
N HIS A 169 18.61 -0.49 -11.58
CA HIS A 169 18.33 0.66 -12.43
C HIS A 169 19.32 0.68 -13.60
N THR A 170 18.81 0.86 -14.82
CA THR A 170 19.56 0.72 -16.11
C THR A 170 20.73 1.70 -16.31
N LYS A 171 21.11 2.41 -15.27
CA LYS A 171 22.31 3.24 -15.23
C LYS A 171 23.11 2.86 -13.98
N ASP A 172 23.96 1.86 -14.16
CA ASP A 172 25.08 1.61 -13.24
C ASP A 172 25.87 2.88 -13.06
N ILE A 173 25.71 3.66 -12.03
CA ILE A 173 26.43 4.92 -11.73
C ILE A 173 25.50 6.16 -11.77
N LEU A 174 24.24 6.01 -11.50
CA LEU A 174 23.52 7.23 -11.17
C LEU A 174 23.34 7.29 -9.67
N SER A 175 23.96 8.32 -9.08
CA SER A 175 23.66 8.71 -7.71
C SER A 175 22.14 8.83 -7.54
N TYR A 176 21.67 8.73 -6.31
CA TYR A 176 20.27 8.99 -5.96
C TYR A 176 19.73 10.28 -6.64
N GLU A 177 20.59 11.27 -6.83
CA GLU A 177 20.33 12.51 -7.56
C GLU A 177 19.87 12.29 -8.99
N ASP A 178 20.51 11.37 -9.70
CA ASP A 178 20.15 11.09 -11.11
C ASP A 178 18.87 10.28 -11.24
N LYS A 179 18.52 9.45 -10.26
CA LYS A 179 17.26 8.72 -10.24
C LYS A 179 16.05 9.67 -10.10
N TYR A 180 16.19 10.71 -9.30
CA TYR A 180 15.09 11.63 -8.97
C TYR A 180 15.19 13.01 -9.67
N LEU A 181 16.37 13.44 -10.08
CA LEU A 181 16.56 14.73 -10.81
C LEU A 181 16.48 14.58 -12.34
N SER A 182 16.71 13.39 -12.89
CA SER A 182 16.67 13.17 -14.35
C SER A 182 15.25 12.97 -14.92
N ASN A 183 14.20 13.01 -14.13
CA ASN A 183 12.81 12.86 -14.56
C ASN A 183 12.24 14.04 -15.35
N ASN A 184 13.08 14.97 -15.82
CA ASN A 184 12.68 16.01 -16.77
C ASN A 184 12.62 15.56 -18.24
N SER A 185 12.80 14.28 -18.55
CA SER A 185 12.56 13.78 -19.91
C SER A 185 11.13 13.25 -20.04
N LYS A 186 10.30 14.09 -20.66
CA LYS A 186 8.96 13.78 -21.17
C LYS A 186 9.01 12.59 -22.12
N ASN A 187 8.84 11.37 -21.63
CA ASN A 187 8.36 10.22 -22.40
C ASN A 187 7.79 9.17 -21.44
N GLY A 188 6.57 9.44 -20.97
CA GLY A 188 5.76 8.52 -20.20
C GLY A 188 5.20 7.40 -21.08
N GLY A 189 6.00 6.40 -21.37
CA GLY A 189 5.53 5.09 -21.79
C GLY A 189 5.70 4.17 -20.60
N SER A 190 4.62 3.53 -20.12
CA SER A 190 4.68 2.40 -19.19
C SER A 190 5.57 1.33 -19.82
N LYS A 191 6.85 1.32 -19.44
CA LYS A 191 7.74 0.22 -19.78
C LYS A 191 7.30 -0.96 -18.92
N GLY A 192 6.70 -1.97 -19.55
CA GLY A 192 6.30 -3.20 -18.88
C GLY A 192 7.47 -3.84 -18.13
N MET A 193 7.17 -4.69 -17.15
CA MET A 193 8.13 -5.35 -16.23
C MET A 193 9.32 -6.06 -16.92
N ALA A 194 9.23 -6.33 -18.21
CA ALA A 194 10.30 -6.97 -19.00
C ALA A 194 11.55 -6.09 -19.24
N SER A 195 11.50 -4.79 -18.92
CA SER A 195 12.60 -3.84 -19.19
C SER A 195 13.43 -3.47 -17.96
N VAL A 196 13.07 -3.94 -16.76
CA VAL A 196 13.83 -3.69 -15.53
C VAL A 196 14.79 -4.84 -15.30
N SER A 197 16.09 -4.60 -15.40
CA SER A 197 17.10 -5.55 -14.96
C SER A 197 16.97 -5.78 -13.45
N ARG A 198 17.11 -7.04 -13.01
CA ARG A 198 17.01 -7.41 -11.59
C ARG A 198 17.93 -8.56 -11.28
N LYS A 199 18.41 -8.63 -10.05
CA LYS A 199 19.13 -9.79 -9.52
C LYS A 199 18.19 -10.61 -8.64
N ILE A 200 18.05 -11.89 -8.93
CA ILE A 200 17.31 -12.87 -8.12
C ILE A 200 18.15 -14.14 -8.05
N PRO A 201 18.59 -14.56 -6.86
CA PRO A 201 18.49 -13.88 -5.57
C PRO A 201 19.26 -12.55 -5.54
N ALA A 202 18.80 -11.61 -4.70
CA ALA A 202 19.57 -10.41 -4.38
C ALA A 202 20.93 -10.77 -3.75
N GLU A 203 21.97 -10.00 -4.05
CA GLU A 203 23.32 -10.22 -3.50
C GLU A 203 23.40 -9.75 -2.04
N LEU A 204 22.79 -10.51 -1.12
CA LEU A 204 22.77 -10.27 0.31
C LEU A 204 23.54 -11.36 1.05
N THR A 205 24.10 -11.01 2.24
CA THR A 205 24.55 -12.07 3.15
C THR A 205 23.38 -12.92 3.62
N PRO A 206 23.61 -14.20 4.01
CA PRO A 206 22.53 -15.05 4.50
C PRO A 206 21.71 -14.41 5.64
N GLU A 207 22.41 -13.73 6.57
CA GLU A 207 21.80 -13.08 7.73
C GLU A 207 20.91 -11.89 7.30
N LYS A 208 21.42 -11.02 6.38
CA LYS A 208 20.66 -9.88 5.89
C LYS A 208 19.45 -10.32 5.05
N ARG A 209 19.59 -11.39 4.28
CA ARG A 209 18.50 -11.97 3.51
C ARG A 209 17.38 -12.48 4.43
N GLU A 210 17.75 -13.19 5.50
CA GLU A 210 16.75 -13.67 6.47
C GLU A 210 16.11 -12.53 7.23
N GLU A 211 16.86 -11.51 7.64
CA GLU A 211 16.33 -10.27 8.24
C GLU A 211 15.26 -9.62 7.34
N VAL A 212 15.54 -9.47 6.04
CA VAL A 212 14.56 -8.93 5.07
C VAL A 212 13.29 -9.78 5.04
N ARG A 213 13.43 -11.10 4.96
CA ARG A 213 12.30 -12.05 4.87
C ARG A 213 11.46 -12.06 6.14
N GLU A 214 12.08 -12.06 7.32
CA GLU A 214 11.39 -12.00 8.61
C GLU A 214 10.61 -10.68 8.76
N ILE A 215 11.24 -9.54 8.42
CA ILE A 215 10.59 -8.24 8.48
C ILE A 215 9.48 -8.15 7.44
N ALA A 216 9.63 -8.75 6.26
CA ALA A 216 8.58 -8.80 5.25
C ALA A 216 7.34 -9.54 5.76
N VAL A 217 7.52 -10.74 6.32
CA VAL A 217 6.41 -11.53 6.92
C VAL A 217 5.75 -10.75 8.05
N LYS A 218 6.55 -10.19 8.96
CA LYS A 218 6.02 -9.39 10.08
C LYS A 218 5.24 -8.17 9.59
N SER A 219 5.74 -7.45 8.59
CA SER A 219 5.04 -6.30 8.00
C SER A 219 3.72 -6.69 7.37
N PHE A 220 3.70 -7.76 6.59
CA PHE A 220 2.51 -8.32 5.96
C PHE A 220 1.43 -8.66 6.99
N GLN A 221 1.80 -9.39 8.05
CA GLN A 221 0.88 -9.79 9.11
C GLN A 221 0.35 -8.60 9.92
N LYS A 222 1.22 -7.64 10.27
CA LYS A 222 0.84 -6.45 11.05
C LYS A 222 -0.04 -5.48 10.29
N LEU A 223 0.01 -5.48 8.97
CA LEU A 223 -0.91 -4.72 8.11
C LEU A 223 -2.19 -5.49 7.77
N GLY A 224 -2.37 -6.72 8.29
CA GLY A 224 -3.57 -7.54 8.05
C GLY A 224 -3.72 -7.98 6.60
N CYS A 225 -2.61 -8.22 5.90
CA CYS A 225 -2.63 -8.63 4.50
C CYS A 225 -3.12 -10.07 4.33
N ASN A 226 -3.62 -10.36 3.12
CA ASN A 226 -4.09 -11.69 2.72
C ASN A 226 -3.75 -11.94 1.25
N GLY A 227 -3.46 -13.19 0.90
CA GLY A 227 -3.03 -13.56 -0.46
C GLY A 227 -1.55 -13.26 -0.66
N VAL A 228 -1.20 -12.52 -1.71
CA VAL A 228 0.17 -12.13 -2.01
C VAL A 228 0.34 -10.62 -1.96
N ALA A 229 1.42 -10.15 -1.34
CA ALA A 229 1.88 -8.77 -1.42
C ALA A 229 3.39 -8.72 -1.63
N ARG A 230 3.93 -7.61 -2.15
CA ARG A 230 5.36 -7.36 -2.24
C ARG A 230 5.71 -6.18 -1.35
N ILE A 231 6.70 -6.40 -0.51
CA ILE A 231 7.22 -5.38 0.38
C ILE A 231 8.55 -4.90 -0.20
N ASP A 232 8.67 -3.59 -0.34
CA ASP A 232 9.83 -2.93 -0.89
C ASP A 232 10.61 -2.29 0.28
N PHE A 233 11.89 -2.61 0.37
CA PHE A 233 12.81 -2.20 1.43
C PHE A 233 13.90 -1.29 0.90
N MET A 234 14.45 -0.49 1.80
CA MET A 234 15.63 0.34 1.60
C MET A 234 16.74 -0.12 2.54
N ILE A 235 17.92 -0.35 2.00
CA ILE A 235 19.14 -0.54 2.79
C ILE A 235 19.98 0.72 2.63
N ASP A 236 20.35 1.32 3.75
CA ASP A 236 21.36 2.36 3.79
C ASP A 236 22.75 1.71 3.83
N GLU A 237 23.49 1.73 2.74
CA GLU A 237 24.81 1.11 2.65
C GLU A 237 25.88 1.80 3.50
N GLU A 238 25.63 3.00 4.03
CA GLU A 238 26.57 3.68 4.93
C GLU A 238 26.60 3.04 6.32
N ASN A 239 25.47 2.54 6.79
CA ASN A 239 25.34 1.99 8.13
C ASN A 239 24.79 0.55 8.16
N GLY A 240 24.35 0.02 7.01
CA GLY A 240 23.78 -1.33 6.87
C GLY A 240 22.34 -1.47 7.40
N ASN A 241 21.68 -0.39 7.78
CA ASN A 241 20.32 -0.43 8.31
C ASN A 241 19.31 -0.74 7.21
N LEU A 242 18.32 -1.57 7.57
CA LEU A 242 17.19 -1.95 6.74
C LEU A 242 15.95 -1.18 7.18
N TYR A 243 15.21 -0.62 6.20
CA TYR A 243 13.98 0.11 6.43
C TYR A 243 12.88 -0.37 5.50
N PHE A 244 11.66 -0.54 6.03
CA PHE A 244 10.46 -0.68 5.21
C PHE A 244 10.22 0.63 4.44
N ASN A 245 9.96 0.51 3.14
CA ASN A 245 9.60 1.65 2.29
C ASN A 245 8.09 1.68 2.01
N GLU A 246 7.60 0.65 1.31
CA GLU A 246 6.17 0.54 0.95
C GLU A 246 5.75 -0.92 0.76
N ILE A 247 4.44 -1.15 0.73
CA ILE A 247 3.84 -2.44 0.40
C ILE A 247 2.95 -2.32 -0.82
N ASN A 248 3.07 -3.28 -1.73
CA ASN A 248 2.25 -3.43 -2.92
C ASN A 248 1.27 -4.59 -2.70
N THR A 249 0.02 -4.29 -2.44
CA THR A 249 -1.03 -5.28 -2.12
C THR A 249 -1.54 -6.06 -3.34
N ILE A 250 -1.27 -5.54 -4.54
CA ILE A 250 -1.47 -6.24 -5.82
C ILE A 250 -0.18 -6.08 -6.63
N PRO A 251 0.88 -6.87 -6.35
CA PRO A 251 2.15 -6.69 -7.01
C PRO A 251 2.05 -7.06 -8.49
N GLY A 252 2.80 -6.35 -9.33
CA GLY A 252 2.87 -6.62 -10.77
C GLY A 252 3.16 -8.09 -11.06
N SER A 253 2.35 -8.72 -11.92
CA SER A 253 2.39 -10.17 -12.22
C SER A 253 2.35 -11.05 -10.98
N LEU A 254 1.78 -10.58 -9.86
CA LEU A 254 1.74 -11.26 -8.55
C LEU A 254 3.13 -11.61 -8.01
N ALA A 255 4.18 -10.96 -8.49
CA ALA A 255 5.57 -11.24 -8.17
C ALA A 255 5.95 -12.74 -8.32
N PHE A 256 5.32 -13.47 -9.26
CA PHE A 256 5.44 -14.92 -9.38
C PHE A 256 6.88 -15.40 -9.52
N TYR A 257 7.73 -14.61 -10.16
CA TYR A 257 9.13 -14.90 -10.42
C TYR A 257 10.00 -14.97 -9.14
N LEU A 258 9.49 -14.46 -8.00
CA LEU A 258 10.16 -14.57 -6.70
C LEU A 258 9.82 -15.88 -5.98
N TRP A 259 8.81 -16.60 -6.44
CA TRP A 259 8.28 -17.80 -5.77
C TRP A 259 8.91 -19.09 -6.29
N GLU A 260 9.25 -19.15 -7.59
CA GLU A 260 9.94 -20.33 -8.18
C GLU A 260 11.25 -20.70 -7.47
N PRO A 261 12.14 -19.73 -7.12
CA PRO A 261 13.38 -20.06 -6.43
C PRO A 261 13.20 -20.68 -5.04
N VAL A 262 12.05 -20.44 -4.41
CA VAL A 262 11.71 -21.04 -3.09
C VAL A 262 10.77 -22.25 -3.21
N GLY A 263 10.62 -22.80 -4.42
CA GLY A 263 9.88 -24.04 -4.67
C GLY A 263 8.36 -23.90 -4.75
N VAL A 264 7.84 -22.69 -4.97
CA VAL A 264 6.40 -22.43 -5.17
C VAL A 264 6.14 -22.09 -6.64
N PRO A 265 5.72 -23.05 -7.47
CA PRO A 265 5.39 -22.81 -8.87
C PRO A 265 4.18 -21.88 -9.02
N TYR A 266 4.09 -21.16 -10.15
CA TYR A 266 3.02 -20.19 -10.38
C TYR A 266 1.61 -20.75 -10.20
N LYS A 267 1.36 -21.99 -10.66
CA LYS A 267 0.07 -22.65 -10.44
C LYS A 267 -0.26 -22.79 -8.95
N GLU A 268 0.71 -23.23 -8.16
CA GLU A 268 0.54 -23.39 -6.72
C GLU A 268 0.32 -22.04 -6.01
N LEU A 269 1.02 -20.99 -6.45
CA LEU A 269 0.80 -19.63 -5.96
C LEU A 269 -0.66 -19.23 -6.14
N LEU A 270 -1.23 -19.41 -7.35
CA LEU A 270 -2.62 -19.05 -7.63
C LEU A 270 -3.61 -19.91 -6.80
N ASP A 271 -3.38 -21.22 -6.70
CA ASP A 271 -4.22 -22.12 -5.92
C ASP A 271 -4.23 -21.72 -4.43
N ARG A 272 -3.06 -21.43 -3.86
CA ARG A 272 -2.96 -20.97 -2.46
C ARG A 272 -3.67 -19.64 -2.23
N MET A 273 -3.56 -18.68 -3.15
CA MET A 273 -4.24 -17.39 -3.06
C MET A 273 -5.77 -17.56 -3.07
N ILE A 274 -6.31 -18.44 -3.91
CA ILE A 274 -7.73 -18.76 -3.94
C ILE A 274 -8.17 -19.41 -2.63
N GLN A 275 -7.38 -20.37 -2.10
CA GLN A 275 -7.68 -21.04 -0.84
C GLN A 275 -7.71 -20.06 0.35
N LEU A 276 -6.78 -19.10 0.39
CA LEU A 276 -6.75 -18.04 1.41
C LEU A 276 -8.00 -17.15 1.35
N ALA A 277 -8.43 -16.77 0.15
CA ALA A 277 -9.66 -16.01 -0.04
C ALA A 277 -10.90 -16.78 0.43
N LEU A 278 -11.02 -18.05 0.09
CA LEU A 278 -12.12 -18.90 0.53
C LEU A 278 -12.06 -19.20 2.03
N LYS A 279 -10.86 -19.30 2.62
CA LYS A 279 -10.67 -19.40 4.08
C LYS A 279 -11.24 -18.16 4.77
N ARG A 280 -10.86 -16.95 4.33
CA ARG A 280 -11.36 -15.68 4.86
C ARG A 280 -12.89 -15.61 4.82
N VAL A 281 -13.52 -15.98 3.68
CA VAL A 281 -14.98 -15.99 3.56
C VAL A 281 -15.64 -16.92 4.57
N ARG A 282 -15.08 -18.13 4.77
CA ARG A 282 -15.60 -19.07 5.79
C ARG A 282 -15.47 -18.53 7.21
N GLU A 283 -14.36 -17.87 7.52
CA GLU A 283 -14.14 -17.25 8.82
C GLU A 283 -15.13 -16.10 9.05
N GLU A 284 -15.34 -15.23 8.06
CA GLU A 284 -16.33 -14.15 8.13
C GLU A 284 -17.78 -14.67 8.27
N GLN A 285 -18.14 -15.75 7.59
CA GLN A 285 -19.48 -16.35 7.70
C GLN A 285 -19.77 -16.91 9.08
N ASN A 286 -18.76 -17.26 9.86
CA ASN A 286 -18.90 -17.72 11.24
C ASN A 286 -19.06 -16.59 12.26
N LEU A 287 -18.94 -15.32 11.83
CA LEU A 287 -19.12 -14.17 12.72
C LEU A 287 -20.62 -13.84 12.86
N THR A 288 -21.00 -13.42 14.05
CA THR A 288 -22.36 -12.94 14.33
C THR A 288 -22.47 -11.47 13.99
N PHE A 289 -23.08 -11.15 12.84
CA PHE A 289 -23.29 -9.77 12.38
C PHE A 289 -24.58 -9.13 12.91
N THR A 290 -25.51 -9.93 13.44
CA THR A 290 -26.79 -9.46 13.96
C THR A 290 -26.93 -9.91 15.41
N PHE A 291 -27.41 -9.01 16.25
CA PHE A 291 -27.86 -9.35 17.60
C PHE A 291 -29.22 -8.71 17.79
N ASP A 292 -30.13 -9.41 18.49
CA ASP A 292 -31.47 -8.92 18.80
C ASP A 292 -31.36 -7.71 19.75
N THR A 293 -31.28 -6.51 19.15
CA THR A 293 -31.43 -5.28 19.91
C THR A 293 -32.90 -4.90 19.96
N ASN A 294 -33.50 -4.99 21.11
CA ASN A 294 -34.84 -4.47 21.38
C ASN A 294 -34.88 -2.93 21.50
N ILE A 295 -33.87 -2.22 20.93
CA ILE A 295 -33.77 -0.76 21.02
C ILE A 295 -35.02 -0.07 20.44
N LEU A 296 -35.58 -0.58 19.35
CA LEU A 296 -36.79 -0.05 18.76
C LEU A 296 -38.04 -0.44 19.53
N ASN A 297 -38.03 -1.58 20.24
CA ASN A 297 -39.13 -1.96 21.11
C ASN A 297 -39.07 -1.27 22.48
N GLN A 298 -37.92 -0.83 22.92
CA GLN A 298 -37.76 0.07 24.07
C GLN A 298 -38.18 1.51 23.76
N SER A 299 -38.39 1.87 22.50
CA SER A 299 -39.03 3.12 22.10
C SER A 299 -40.57 3.10 22.16
N SER A 300 -41.17 2.08 22.65
CA SER A 300 -42.39 2.19 23.45
C SER A 300 -42.06 2.89 24.77
N LEU A 301 -41.13 3.69 24.73
CA LEU A 301 -40.83 4.85 25.50
C LEU A 301 -42.13 5.63 25.73
N SER A 302 -42.85 5.11 26.67
CA SER A 302 -43.66 5.90 27.55
C SER A 302 -42.93 7.20 27.83
N GLY A 303 -43.32 8.31 27.21
CA GLY A 303 -42.91 9.57 27.76
C GLY A 303 -42.62 10.77 26.91
N VAL A 304 -42.86 10.75 25.63
CA VAL A 304 -43.03 12.04 24.94
C VAL A 304 -44.53 12.29 24.76
N LYS A 305 -45.18 12.64 25.87
CA LYS A 305 -46.47 13.35 25.79
C LYS A 305 -46.20 14.69 25.13
N GLY A 306 -46.54 14.80 23.85
CA GLY A 306 -46.58 16.05 23.13
C GLY A 306 -47.46 17.04 23.90
N SER A 307 -46.88 18.17 24.30
CA SER A 307 -47.59 19.33 24.83
C SER A 307 -48.65 19.75 23.80
N LYS A 308 -49.91 19.61 24.14
CA LYS A 308 -51.02 20.16 23.38
C LYS A 308 -50.87 21.68 23.36
N GLY A 309 -50.67 22.25 22.16
CA GLY A 309 -50.65 23.67 21.94
C GLY A 309 -51.93 24.31 22.44
N GLY A 310 -51.81 25.30 23.32
CA GLY A 310 -52.89 26.16 23.79
C GLY A 310 -53.45 26.98 22.63
N LYS A 311 -54.76 26.99 22.47
CA LYS A 311 -55.47 27.92 21.59
C LYS A 311 -55.32 29.32 22.16
N LEU A 312 -54.81 30.24 21.34
CA LEU A 312 -54.95 31.68 21.58
C LEU A 312 -56.39 32.08 21.19
N SER A 313 -57.06 32.64 22.13
CA SER A 313 -58.31 33.40 21.92
C SER A 313 -57.97 34.82 21.51
#